data_454b25ffcafb15f8b1c3fdc272903a82
#
_entry.id   454b25ffcafb15f8b1c3fdc272903a82
#
_cell.length_a   1.000
_cell.length_b   1.000
_cell.length_c   1.000
_cell.angle_alpha   90.00
_cell.angle_beta   90.00
_cell.angle_gamma   90.00
#
_symmetry.space_group_name_H-M   'P 1'
#
loop_
_entity.id
_entity.type
_entity.pdbx_description
1 polymer ?
#
loop_
_entity_poly.entity_id
_entity_poly.type
_entity_poly.pdbx_seq_one_letter_code
_entity_poly.pdbx_strand_id
1 'polypeptide(L)'
;MSSCTVAENNVEEVKPAWQAVYALALGVFGLIVAEFLPASLLTPMAASLHVSEGMAGQAVTATALIALVTGLVITPVTKSIDRRWVLMFFSVLQIISSLMVAFAPSLNILLLGRLLLGIAIGGFWSMSTATTLRLVPAAMVPKALAIIFSAVSIATVVAAPLGSYLGAVIGWRNVFIICALPSVVALLWQLWVLPSMRPESVGSFATLFRVLARPGMIGGMLATILIFSGHFAFFTYLRPFLETVALTSVEGVSLILLGFGVANFIGTSVAGYLLSKNLRLTLALVPFVMSLLALLMVMFGHVALLDAFLVAVWGFAFGLVPVGWSTWLATTVPDEAESAGGLLVASIQFAISAGAAGGGLIFDMSGASGVFTGSGFLLLSAMVIVFAGVKVKPVARDE
;
A
#
# COMPACT_ATOMS: atom_id res chain seq x y z
N MET A 1 53.96 -9.82 35.63
CA MET A 1 52.53 -10.14 35.77
C MET A 1 51.74 -8.90 35.53
N SER A 2 51.36 -8.62 34.27
CA SER A 2 50.51 -7.51 33.90
C SER A 2 49.09 -8.02 33.72
N SER A 3 48.19 -7.61 34.59
CA SER A 3 46.81 -7.90 34.52
C SER A 3 46.19 -7.04 33.38
N CYS A 4 45.83 -7.71 32.30
CA CYS A 4 45.03 -7.12 31.22
C CYS A 4 43.57 -7.03 31.75
N THR A 5 43.15 -5.84 32.16
CA THR A 5 41.73 -5.55 32.41
C THR A 5 41.03 -5.48 31.06
N VAL A 6 40.26 -6.50 30.76
CA VAL A 6 39.30 -6.47 29.66
C VAL A 6 38.23 -5.43 30.02
N ALA A 7 38.23 -4.31 29.29
CA ALA A 7 37.14 -3.36 29.37
C ALA A 7 35.87 -4.06 28.86
N GLU A 8 34.96 -4.42 29.77
CA GLU A 8 33.61 -4.78 29.45
C GLU A 8 32.95 -3.59 28.73
N ASN A 9 32.83 -3.71 27.42
CA ASN A 9 31.98 -2.80 26.68
C ASN A 9 30.53 -2.98 27.19
N ASN A 10 30.11 -2.08 28.06
CA ASN A 10 28.70 -1.88 28.39
C ASN A 10 28.00 -1.46 27.08
N VAL A 11 27.58 -2.42 26.30
CA VAL A 11 26.55 -2.23 25.28
C VAL A 11 25.30 -1.90 26.09
N GLU A 12 24.93 -0.62 26.19
CA GLU A 12 23.64 -0.23 26.77
C GLU A 12 22.57 -1.02 26.04
N GLU A 13 21.98 -2.00 26.75
CA GLU A 13 20.84 -2.77 26.22
C GLU A 13 19.72 -1.77 25.94
N VAL A 14 19.49 -1.50 24.67
CA VAL A 14 18.36 -0.66 24.23
C VAL A 14 17.08 -1.29 24.74
N LYS A 15 16.49 -0.68 25.76
CA LYS A 15 15.19 -1.14 26.29
C LYS A 15 14.13 -0.99 25.19
N PRO A 16 13.42 -2.07 24.83
CA PRO A 16 12.49 -2.04 23.71
C PRO A 16 11.31 -1.09 24.01
N ALA A 17 11.11 -0.11 23.16
CA ALA A 17 10.04 0.88 23.26
C ALA A 17 8.74 0.38 22.57
N TRP A 18 8.17 -0.71 23.09
CA TRP A 18 6.97 -1.34 22.48
C TRP A 18 5.78 -0.39 22.35
N GLN A 19 5.57 0.51 23.32
CA GLN A 19 4.49 1.49 23.24
C GLN A 19 4.67 2.42 22.02
N ALA A 20 5.91 2.78 21.68
CA ALA A 20 6.19 3.55 20.47
C ALA A 20 5.87 2.76 19.21
N VAL A 21 6.18 1.47 19.16
CA VAL A 21 5.83 0.57 18.06
C VAL A 21 4.30 0.48 17.88
N TYR A 22 3.54 0.31 18.98
CA TYR A 22 2.08 0.27 18.90
C TYR A 22 1.47 1.61 18.49
N ALA A 23 2.02 2.74 18.97
CA ALA A 23 1.57 4.07 18.56
C ALA A 23 1.82 4.34 17.07
N LEU A 24 2.95 3.86 16.52
CA LEU A 24 3.23 3.90 15.08
C LEU A 24 2.29 2.97 14.30
N ALA A 25 2.04 1.77 14.79
CA ALA A 25 1.11 0.83 14.16
C ALA A 25 -0.31 1.41 14.06
N LEU A 26 -0.79 2.09 15.11
CA LEU A 26 -2.08 2.78 15.09
C LEU A 26 -2.09 3.93 14.07
N GLY A 27 -0.99 4.69 13.96
CA GLY A 27 -0.82 5.73 12.94
C GLY A 27 -0.90 5.15 11.52
N VAL A 28 -0.23 4.02 11.28
CA VAL A 28 -0.27 3.29 10.01
C VAL A 28 -1.67 2.76 9.72
N PHE A 29 -2.37 2.22 10.70
CA PHE A 29 -3.76 1.79 10.52
C PHE A 29 -4.61 2.94 9.98
N GLY A 30 -4.59 4.11 10.63
CA GLY A 30 -5.33 5.27 10.16
C GLY A 30 -4.89 5.75 8.76
N LEU A 31 -3.58 5.68 8.48
CA LEU A 31 -2.99 6.07 7.20
C LEU A 31 -3.51 5.20 6.05
N ILE A 32 -3.51 3.89 6.23
CA ILE A 32 -3.99 2.93 5.22
C ILE A 32 -5.52 3.01 5.07
N VAL A 33 -6.27 3.17 6.18
CA VAL A 33 -7.71 3.42 6.09
C VAL A 33 -7.99 4.66 5.24
N ALA A 34 -7.31 5.79 5.51
CA ALA A 34 -7.47 7.02 4.73
C ALA A 34 -7.08 6.85 3.25
N GLU A 35 -6.07 6.03 2.96
CA GLU A 35 -5.62 5.74 1.59
C GLU A 35 -6.70 5.01 0.77
N PHE A 36 -7.35 3.99 1.35
CA PHE A 36 -8.31 3.13 0.65
C PHE A 36 -9.74 3.67 0.59
N LEU A 37 -10.13 4.59 1.50
CA LEU A 37 -11.49 5.14 1.56
C LEU A 37 -12.00 5.70 0.23
N PRO A 38 -11.25 6.48 -0.58
CA PRO A 38 -11.80 7.02 -1.83
C PRO A 38 -12.27 5.95 -2.81
N ALA A 39 -11.60 4.81 -2.90
CA ALA A 39 -12.03 3.72 -3.78
C ALA A 39 -13.39 3.13 -3.35
N SER A 40 -13.63 3.00 -2.05
CA SER A 40 -14.91 2.50 -1.52
C SER A 40 -16.03 3.54 -1.48
N LEU A 41 -15.69 4.83 -1.60
CA LEU A 41 -16.62 5.97 -1.54
C LEU A 41 -16.71 6.71 -2.89
N LEU A 42 -16.18 6.13 -3.97
CA LEU A 42 -15.97 6.82 -5.24
C LEU A 42 -17.27 7.40 -5.80
N THR A 43 -18.31 6.59 -5.93
CA THR A 43 -19.61 7.00 -6.47
C THR A 43 -20.26 8.12 -5.65
N PRO A 44 -20.43 8.03 -4.30
CA PRO A 44 -21.04 9.11 -3.53
C PRO A 44 -20.17 10.39 -3.49
N MET A 45 -18.84 10.27 -3.61
CA MET A 45 -17.95 11.43 -3.74
C MET A 45 -18.16 12.13 -5.08
N ALA A 46 -18.17 11.40 -6.19
CA ALA A 46 -18.39 11.93 -7.54
C ALA A 46 -19.73 12.64 -7.64
N ALA A 47 -20.81 11.98 -7.20
CA ALA A 47 -22.17 12.56 -7.20
C ALA A 47 -22.25 13.85 -6.38
N SER A 48 -21.69 13.86 -5.18
CA SER A 48 -21.74 15.02 -4.26
C SER A 48 -20.90 16.21 -4.74
N LEU A 49 -19.81 15.96 -5.50
CA LEU A 49 -18.94 17.01 -6.03
C LEU A 49 -19.29 17.39 -7.48
N HIS A 50 -20.33 16.76 -8.07
CA HIS A 50 -20.77 16.97 -9.44
C HIS A 50 -19.64 16.77 -10.48
N VAL A 51 -18.88 15.69 -10.32
CA VAL A 51 -17.78 15.29 -11.22
C VAL A 51 -17.97 13.86 -11.70
N SER A 52 -17.22 13.44 -12.74
CA SER A 52 -17.21 12.05 -13.15
C SER A 52 -16.49 11.16 -12.11
N GLU A 53 -16.78 9.87 -12.11
CA GLU A 53 -16.08 8.90 -11.26
C GLU A 53 -14.60 8.78 -11.64
N GLY A 54 -14.27 8.97 -12.92
CA GLY A 54 -12.89 9.08 -13.37
C GLY A 54 -12.17 10.28 -12.74
N MET A 55 -12.82 11.44 -12.68
CA MET A 55 -12.27 12.62 -11.98
C MET A 55 -12.16 12.39 -10.48
N ALA A 56 -13.16 11.79 -9.83
CA ALA A 56 -13.10 11.46 -8.40
C ALA A 56 -11.97 10.47 -8.08
N GLY A 57 -11.68 9.53 -8.99
CA GLY A 57 -10.56 8.56 -8.89
C GLY A 57 -9.19 9.24 -8.83
N GLN A 58 -9.05 10.48 -9.29
CA GLN A 58 -7.82 11.26 -9.15
C GLN A 58 -7.43 11.50 -7.67
N ALA A 59 -8.36 11.31 -6.73
CA ALA A 59 -8.05 11.31 -5.31
C ALA A 59 -7.02 10.23 -4.92
N VAL A 60 -7.05 9.07 -5.57
CA VAL A 60 -6.05 8.00 -5.38
C VAL A 60 -4.75 8.37 -6.09
N THR A 61 -4.84 8.81 -7.34
CA THR A 61 -3.71 9.26 -8.16
C THR A 61 -2.87 10.33 -7.46
N ALA A 62 -3.52 11.39 -6.96
CA ALA A 62 -2.84 12.52 -6.31
C ALA A 62 -2.07 12.07 -5.07
N THR A 63 -2.65 11.20 -4.26
CA THR A 63 -1.99 10.65 -3.07
C THR A 63 -0.75 9.86 -3.44
N ALA A 64 -0.88 8.90 -4.36
CA ALA A 64 0.20 8.01 -4.74
C ALA A 64 1.35 8.75 -5.45
N LEU A 65 1.03 9.73 -6.31
CA LEU A 65 2.04 10.53 -7.01
C LEU A 65 2.90 11.34 -6.01
N ILE A 66 2.28 11.98 -5.03
CA ILE A 66 3.02 12.72 -4.01
C ILE A 66 3.74 11.77 -3.05
N ALA A 67 3.16 10.60 -2.73
CA ALA A 67 3.85 9.59 -1.93
C ALA A 67 5.13 9.08 -2.61
N LEU A 68 5.11 8.86 -3.93
CA LEU A 68 6.30 8.55 -4.72
C LEU A 68 7.37 9.63 -4.56
N VAL A 69 7.03 10.89 -4.85
CA VAL A 69 7.98 12.01 -4.78
C VAL A 69 8.52 12.17 -3.36
N THR A 70 7.64 12.17 -2.36
CA THR A 70 8.02 12.33 -0.96
C THR A 70 8.90 11.19 -0.49
N GLY A 71 8.57 9.94 -0.84
CA GLY A 71 9.37 8.77 -0.47
C GLY A 71 10.83 8.87 -0.93
N LEU A 72 11.07 9.50 -2.08
CA LEU A 72 12.42 9.71 -2.62
C LEU A 72 13.17 10.89 -1.97
N VAL A 73 12.44 11.98 -1.60
CA VAL A 73 13.11 13.23 -1.19
C VAL A 73 13.08 13.50 0.32
N ILE A 74 12.20 12.83 1.08
CA ILE A 74 11.96 13.18 2.48
C ILE A 74 13.20 12.96 3.37
N THR A 75 13.96 11.89 3.14
CA THR A 75 15.14 11.55 3.93
C THR A 75 16.21 12.62 3.84
N PRO A 76 16.65 13.09 2.64
CA PRO A 76 17.59 14.19 2.54
C PRO A 76 17.02 15.54 3.02
N VAL A 77 15.73 15.81 2.83
CA VAL A 77 15.10 17.05 3.29
C VAL A 77 15.05 17.13 4.82
N THR A 78 14.82 16.02 5.51
CA THR A 78 14.73 15.96 6.97
C THR A 78 16.00 15.52 7.66
N LYS A 79 17.15 15.56 6.97
CA LYS A 79 18.46 15.08 7.48
C LYS A 79 18.94 15.71 8.80
N SER A 80 18.48 16.92 9.12
CA SER A 80 18.82 17.65 10.35
C SER A 80 17.73 17.64 11.41
N ILE A 81 16.57 17.04 11.11
CA ILE A 81 15.39 17.04 11.99
C ILE A 81 15.31 15.71 12.72
N ASP A 82 15.05 15.76 14.04
CA ASP A 82 14.81 14.55 14.85
C ASP A 82 13.63 13.77 14.27
N ARG A 83 13.81 12.45 14.09
CA ARG A 83 12.80 11.55 13.50
C ARG A 83 11.47 11.54 14.27
N ARG A 84 11.52 11.78 15.59
CA ARG A 84 10.32 11.94 16.41
C ARG A 84 9.40 13.04 15.84
N TRP A 85 9.93 14.22 15.58
CA TRP A 85 9.15 15.35 15.08
C TRP A 85 8.64 15.11 13.65
N VAL A 86 9.44 14.46 12.82
CA VAL A 86 9.05 14.11 11.45
C VAL A 86 7.87 13.13 11.45
N LEU A 87 7.90 12.09 12.29
CA LEU A 87 6.80 11.11 12.37
C LEU A 87 5.52 11.75 12.92
N MET A 88 5.62 12.60 13.94
CA MET A 88 4.48 13.35 14.46
C MET A 88 3.91 14.33 13.43
N PHE A 89 4.76 14.96 12.64
CA PHE A 89 4.35 15.82 11.53
C PHE A 89 3.52 15.03 10.50
N PHE A 90 3.89 13.79 10.17
CA PHE A 90 3.08 12.94 9.29
C PHE A 90 1.71 12.61 9.89
N SER A 91 1.64 12.36 11.19
CA SER A 91 0.35 12.17 11.88
C SER A 91 -0.51 13.43 11.84
N VAL A 92 0.08 14.61 11.98
CA VAL A 92 -0.63 15.90 11.82
C VAL A 92 -1.13 16.08 10.38
N LEU A 93 -0.28 15.83 9.38
CA LEU A 93 -0.69 15.92 7.97
C LEU A 93 -1.84 14.98 7.65
N GLN A 94 -1.84 13.77 8.19
CA GLN A 94 -2.92 12.79 8.01
C GLN A 94 -4.24 13.29 8.58
N ILE A 95 -4.23 13.89 9.80
CA ILE A 95 -5.42 14.50 10.42
C ILE A 95 -5.94 15.65 9.55
N ILE A 96 -5.06 16.58 9.17
CA ILE A 96 -5.41 17.73 8.32
C ILE A 96 -5.97 17.24 6.98
N SER A 97 -5.33 16.25 6.36
CA SER A 97 -5.81 15.63 5.11
C SER A 97 -7.24 15.12 5.25
N SER A 98 -7.50 14.29 6.27
CA SER A 98 -8.82 13.70 6.48
C SER A 98 -9.89 14.76 6.70
N LEU A 99 -9.61 15.82 7.48
CA LEU A 99 -10.52 16.93 7.69
C LEU A 99 -10.71 17.78 6.44
N MET A 100 -9.63 18.07 5.68
CA MET A 100 -9.75 18.80 4.41
C MET A 100 -10.63 18.05 3.41
N VAL A 101 -10.47 16.73 3.31
CA VAL A 101 -11.34 15.91 2.45
C VAL A 101 -12.77 15.92 2.94
N ALA A 102 -13.03 15.79 4.24
CA ALA A 102 -14.35 15.79 4.82
C ALA A 102 -15.12 17.10 4.54
N PHE A 103 -14.44 18.22 4.64
CA PHE A 103 -15.03 19.56 4.45
C PHE A 103 -14.82 20.12 3.04
N ALA A 104 -14.33 19.33 2.09
CA ALA A 104 -14.06 19.79 0.73
C ALA A 104 -15.34 20.21 0.00
N PRO A 105 -15.47 21.49 -0.43
CA PRO A 105 -16.58 21.96 -1.24
C PRO A 105 -16.42 21.63 -2.73
N SER A 106 -15.21 21.28 -3.17
CA SER A 106 -14.86 21.00 -4.54
C SER A 106 -13.77 19.91 -4.64
N LEU A 107 -13.64 19.30 -5.83
CA LEU A 107 -12.60 18.31 -6.10
C LEU A 107 -11.20 18.88 -5.86
N ASN A 108 -10.92 20.13 -6.22
CA ASN A 108 -9.60 20.73 -6.07
C ASN A 108 -9.16 20.78 -4.59
N ILE A 109 -10.05 21.17 -3.68
CA ILE A 109 -9.75 21.18 -2.23
C ILE A 109 -9.57 19.75 -1.71
N LEU A 110 -10.40 18.82 -2.18
CA LEU A 110 -10.24 17.42 -1.86
C LEU A 110 -8.86 16.91 -2.30
N LEU A 111 -8.45 17.18 -3.54
CA LEU A 111 -7.13 16.77 -4.06
C LEU A 111 -5.99 17.39 -3.25
N LEU A 112 -6.09 18.67 -2.85
CA LEU A 112 -5.09 19.28 -1.96
C LEU A 112 -4.97 18.50 -0.63
N GLY A 113 -6.09 18.11 -0.03
CA GLY A 113 -6.09 17.24 1.15
C GLY A 113 -5.38 15.91 0.86
N ARG A 114 -5.62 15.31 -0.29
CA ARG A 114 -5.00 14.04 -0.70
C ARG A 114 -3.48 14.16 -0.92
N LEU A 115 -2.99 15.32 -1.38
CA LEU A 115 -1.53 15.57 -1.46
C LEU A 115 -0.88 15.52 -0.08
N LEU A 116 -1.53 16.07 0.97
CA LEU A 116 -1.01 16.00 2.35
C LEU A 116 -0.90 14.57 2.85
N LEU A 117 -1.89 13.72 2.54
CA LEU A 117 -1.83 12.30 2.86
C LEU A 117 -0.67 11.62 2.13
N GLY A 118 -0.46 11.94 0.85
CA GLY A 118 0.66 11.42 0.06
C GLY A 118 2.02 11.73 0.70
N ILE A 119 2.20 12.95 1.23
CA ILE A 119 3.42 13.29 1.98
C ILE A 119 3.57 12.39 3.22
N ALA A 120 2.51 12.15 3.95
CA ALA A 120 2.53 11.30 5.14
C ALA A 120 2.87 9.84 4.78
N ILE A 121 2.25 9.28 3.74
CA ILE A 121 2.49 7.91 3.26
C ILE A 121 3.94 7.74 2.81
N GLY A 122 4.40 8.55 1.86
CA GLY A 122 5.74 8.43 1.30
C GLY A 122 6.81 8.65 2.36
N GLY A 123 6.61 9.62 3.25
CA GLY A 123 7.51 9.92 4.34
C GLY A 123 7.59 8.80 5.37
N PHE A 124 6.46 8.27 5.79
CA PHE A 124 6.42 7.18 6.76
C PHE A 124 7.13 5.92 6.23
N TRP A 125 6.77 5.46 5.04
CA TRP A 125 7.32 4.22 4.49
C TRP A 125 8.81 4.30 4.22
N SER A 126 9.33 5.46 3.80
CA SER A 126 10.77 5.65 3.60
C SER A 126 11.58 5.59 4.89
N MET A 127 10.96 5.84 6.05
CA MET A 127 11.61 5.89 7.36
C MET A 127 11.27 4.71 8.27
N SER A 128 10.26 3.89 7.94
CA SER A 128 9.67 2.92 8.86
C SER A 128 10.67 1.89 9.38
N THR A 129 11.48 1.31 8.52
CA THR A 129 12.50 0.31 8.90
C THR A 129 13.59 0.93 9.78
N ALA A 130 14.15 2.07 9.38
CA ALA A 130 15.18 2.76 10.13
C ALA A 130 14.68 3.22 11.51
N THR A 131 13.43 3.67 11.59
CA THR A 131 12.79 4.03 12.86
C THR A 131 12.63 2.80 13.76
N THR A 132 12.16 1.68 13.20
CA THR A 132 11.95 0.44 13.97
C THR A 132 13.26 -0.09 14.57
N LEU A 133 14.37 -0.01 13.82
CA LEU A 133 15.71 -0.39 14.30
C LEU A 133 16.17 0.42 15.52
N ARG A 134 15.62 1.60 15.74
CA ARG A 134 15.95 2.46 16.88
C ARG A 134 15.02 2.29 18.08
N LEU A 135 13.84 1.72 17.85
CA LEU A 135 12.84 1.51 18.91
C LEU A 135 13.02 0.20 19.66
N VAL A 136 13.66 -0.79 19.04
CA VAL A 136 13.82 -2.11 19.63
C VAL A 136 15.21 -2.70 19.31
N PRO A 137 15.75 -3.60 20.15
CA PRO A 137 16.97 -4.33 19.85
C PRO A 137 16.87 -5.10 18.52
N ALA A 138 18.00 -5.27 17.82
CA ALA A 138 18.06 -5.91 16.50
C ALA A 138 17.32 -7.25 16.42
N ALA A 139 17.43 -8.10 17.45
CA ALA A 139 16.74 -9.38 17.53
C ALA A 139 15.19 -9.25 17.57
N MET A 140 14.65 -8.09 17.97
CA MET A 140 13.21 -7.84 18.11
C MET A 140 12.62 -7.07 16.91
N VAL A 141 13.45 -6.58 15.99
CA VAL A 141 13.02 -5.82 14.81
C VAL A 141 12.00 -6.57 13.95
N PRO A 142 12.17 -7.89 13.67
CA PRO A 142 11.15 -8.63 12.89
C PRO A 142 9.78 -8.62 13.57
N LYS A 143 9.75 -8.74 14.90
CA LYS A 143 8.49 -8.69 15.68
C LYS A 143 7.86 -7.31 15.63
N ALA A 144 8.64 -6.23 15.73
CA ALA A 144 8.14 -4.86 15.68
C ALA A 144 7.59 -4.52 14.28
N LEU A 145 8.29 -4.92 13.21
CA LEU A 145 7.78 -4.77 11.84
C LEU A 145 6.50 -5.59 11.62
N ALA A 146 6.42 -6.81 12.17
CA ALA A 146 5.21 -7.62 12.08
C ALA A 146 3.99 -6.93 12.72
N ILE A 147 4.15 -6.22 13.83
CA ILE A 147 3.08 -5.42 14.46
C ILE A 147 2.64 -4.29 13.53
N ILE A 148 3.58 -3.55 12.93
CA ILE A 148 3.28 -2.46 12.00
C ILE A 148 2.55 -2.99 10.76
N PHE A 149 3.02 -4.09 10.16
CA PHE A 149 2.37 -4.69 8.98
C PHE A 149 1.02 -5.36 9.31
N SER A 150 0.83 -5.85 10.54
CA SER A 150 -0.49 -6.32 10.99
C SER A 150 -1.53 -5.19 10.97
N ALA A 151 -1.14 -3.98 11.34
CA ALA A 151 -2.02 -2.82 11.26
C ALA A 151 -2.44 -2.51 9.79
N VAL A 152 -1.51 -2.66 8.83
CA VAL A 152 -1.83 -2.57 7.39
C VAL A 152 -2.86 -3.62 6.99
N SER A 153 -2.65 -4.87 7.39
CA SER A 153 -3.55 -5.98 7.04
C SER A 153 -4.95 -5.77 7.61
N ILE A 154 -5.05 -5.37 8.88
CA ILE A 154 -6.34 -5.07 9.52
C ILE A 154 -7.02 -3.89 8.81
N ALA A 155 -6.27 -2.81 8.53
CA ALA A 155 -6.81 -1.66 7.82
C ALA A 155 -7.35 -2.03 6.43
N THR A 156 -6.64 -2.86 5.68
CA THR A 156 -7.06 -3.31 4.35
C THR A 156 -8.37 -4.12 4.39
N VAL A 157 -8.52 -4.98 5.40
CA VAL A 157 -9.76 -5.78 5.58
C VAL A 157 -10.94 -4.88 5.93
N VAL A 158 -10.72 -3.85 6.75
CA VAL A 158 -11.80 -3.05 7.37
C VAL A 158 -12.14 -1.81 6.54
N ALA A 159 -11.17 -1.16 5.91
CA ALA A 159 -11.33 0.17 5.31
C ALA A 159 -12.40 0.20 4.20
N ALA A 160 -12.33 -0.70 3.24
CA ALA A 160 -13.23 -0.67 2.09
C ALA A 160 -14.68 -1.04 2.45
N PRO A 161 -14.96 -2.16 3.14
CA PRO A 161 -16.34 -2.53 3.49
C PRO A 161 -16.96 -1.53 4.47
N LEU A 162 -16.21 -1.12 5.51
CA LEU A 162 -16.72 -0.19 6.50
C LEU A 162 -16.93 1.21 5.89
N GLY A 163 -16.00 1.64 5.02
CA GLY A 163 -16.13 2.87 4.25
C GLY A 163 -17.39 2.88 3.39
N SER A 164 -17.63 1.81 2.63
CA SER A 164 -18.83 1.65 1.79
C SER A 164 -20.11 1.72 2.62
N TYR A 165 -20.21 0.92 3.69
CA TYR A 165 -21.38 0.86 4.56
C TYR A 165 -21.65 2.19 5.29
N LEU A 166 -20.67 2.71 6.01
CA LEU A 166 -20.81 3.98 6.72
C LEU A 166 -21.06 5.15 5.77
N GLY A 167 -20.44 5.12 4.59
CA GLY A 167 -20.68 6.13 3.56
C GLY A 167 -22.14 6.22 3.13
N ALA A 168 -22.86 5.11 3.11
CA ALA A 168 -24.29 5.08 2.82
C ALA A 168 -25.15 5.55 4.01
N VAL A 169 -24.76 5.18 5.25
CA VAL A 169 -25.57 5.47 6.45
C VAL A 169 -25.39 6.92 6.95
N ILE A 170 -24.15 7.39 7.04
CA ILE A 170 -23.82 8.69 7.62
C ILE A 170 -23.26 9.70 6.62
N GLY A 171 -23.09 9.29 5.36
CA GLY A 171 -22.47 10.10 4.30
C GLY A 171 -20.94 10.05 4.30
N TRP A 172 -20.34 10.10 3.11
CA TRP A 172 -18.90 9.94 2.90
C TRP A 172 -18.02 10.97 3.65
N ARG A 173 -18.52 12.21 3.83
CA ARG A 173 -17.79 13.26 4.58
C ARG A 173 -17.59 12.89 6.04
N ASN A 174 -18.62 12.37 6.71
CA ASN A 174 -18.53 11.93 8.10
C ASN A 174 -17.61 10.71 8.26
N VAL A 175 -17.51 9.85 7.25
CA VAL A 175 -16.55 8.73 7.26
C VAL A 175 -15.11 9.25 7.34
N PHE A 176 -14.76 10.31 6.60
CA PHE A 176 -13.43 10.93 6.69
C PHE A 176 -13.18 11.60 8.04
N ILE A 177 -14.21 12.18 8.69
CA ILE A 177 -14.08 12.71 10.07
C ILE A 177 -13.76 11.57 11.04
N ILE A 178 -14.48 10.46 10.95
CA ILE A 178 -14.23 9.28 11.80
C ILE A 178 -12.84 8.70 11.51
N CYS A 179 -12.41 8.67 10.26
CA CYS A 179 -11.08 8.21 9.86
C CYS A 179 -9.93 9.05 10.47
N ALA A 180 -10.19 10.32 10.83
CA ALA A 180 -9.20 11.14 11.52
C ALA A 180 -8.95 10.68 12.97
N LEU A 181 -9.92 10.02 13.63
CA LEU A 181 -9.82 9.66 15.05
C LEU A 181 -8.62 8.74 15.38
N PRO A 182 -8.37 7.63 14.65
CA PRO A 182 -7.18 6.81 14.89
C PRO A 182 -5.88 7.62 14.79
N SER A 183 -5.81 8.57 13.87
CA SER A 183 -4.64 9.43 13.68
C SER A 183 -4.45 10.42 14.84
N VAL A 184 -5.55 10.97 15.37
CA VAL A 184 -5.51 11.84 16.57
C VAL A 184 -5.03 11.04 17.77
N VAL A 185 -5.58 9.85 18.01
CA VAL A 185 -5.15 8.97 19.10
C VAL A 185 -3.69 8.57 18.95
N ALA A 186 -3.28 8.21 17.72
CA ALA A 186 -1.90 7.88 17.43
C ALA A 186 -0.94 9.06 17.69
N LEU A 187 -1.30 10.27 17.26
CA LEU A 187 -0.50 11.48 17.51
C LEU A 187 -0.35 11.76 19.01
N LEU A 188 -1.45 11.73 19.77
CA LEU A 188 -1.42 11.93 21.23
C LEU A 188 -0.57 10.88 21.92
N TRP A 189 -0.67 9.63 21.49
CA TRP A 189 0.15 8.54 22.03
C TRP A 189 1.62 8.71 21.65
N GLN A 190 1.92 9.05 20.40
CA GLN A 190 3.28 9.33 19.91
C GLN A 190 3.97 10.47 20.68
N LEU A 191 3.22 11.52 21.04
CA LEU A 191 3.75 12.64 21.84
C LEU A 191 4.36 12.17 23.18
N TRP A 192 3.80 11.11 23.77
CA TRP A 192 4.21 10.63 25.09
C TRP A 192 5.28 9.53 25.00
N VAL A 193 5.25 8.69 23.97
CA VAL A 193 6.06 7.47 23.93
C VAL A 193 7.22 7.47 22.94
N LEU A 194 7.21 8.36 21.93
CA LEU A 194 8.31 8.40 20.95
C LEU A 194 9.57 9.01 21.58
N PRO A 195 10.69 8.25 21.63
CA PRO A 195 11.97 8.81 22.05
C PRO A 195 12.52 9.78 21.00
N SER A 196 13.45 10.64 21.42
CA SER A 196 14.26 11.45 20.49
C SER A 196 15.16 10.53 19.66
N MET A 197 15.16 10.73 18.35
CA MET A 197 15.90 9.92 17.38
C MET A 197 16.65 10.83 16.40
N ARG A 198 17.91 11.17 16.77
CA ARG A 198 18.76 12.02 15.93
C ARG A 198 19.02 11.36 14.56
N PRO A 199 19.03 12.12 13.46
CA PRO A 199 19.27 11.58 12.14
C PRO A 199 20.67 10.97 12.02
N GLU A 200 20.78 9.84 11.32
CA GLU A 200 22.02 9.19 10.91
C GLU A 200 22.29 9.44 9.43
N SER A 201 23.45 8.99 8.92
CA SER A 201 23.90 9.21 7.55
C SER A 201 22.86 8.78 6.51
N VAL A 202 22.74 9.56 5.46
CA VAL A 202 21.74 9.40 4.39
C VAL A 202 22.29 8.51 3.28
N GLY A 203 21.52 7.53 2.83
CA GLY A 203 21.81 6.76 1.61
C GLY A 203 21.91 7.65 0.36
N SER A 204 22.67 7.21 -0.64
CA SER A 204 22.89 7.96 -1.88
C SER A 204 21.89 7.57 -2.98
N PHE A 205 21.35 8.55 -3.72
CA PHE A 205 20.56 8.30 -4.95
C PHE A 205 21.33 7.48 -5.99
N ALA A 206 22.68 7.58 -6.04
CA ALA A 206 23.50 6.79 -6.96
C ALA A 206 23.35 5.28 -6.74
N THR A 207 23.07 4.83 -5.52
CA THR A 207 22.85 3.43 -5.20
C THR A 207 21.57 2.88 -5.85
N LEU A 208 20.50 3.68 -5.91
CA LEU A 208 19.24 3.28 -6.57
C LEU A 208 19.45 2.98 -8.06
N PHE A 209 20.21 3.82 -8.76
CA PHE A 209 20.53 3.59 -10.17
C PHE A 209 21.43 2.36 -10.38
N ARG A 210 22.39 2.12 -9.48
CA ARG A 210 23.24 0.91 -9.53
C ARG A 210 22.41 -0.37 -9.32
N VAL A 211 21.46 -0.35 -8.38
CA VAL A 211 20.55 -1.47 -8.14
C VAL A 211 19.68 -1.72 -9.37
N LEU A 212 19.09 -0.66 -9.95
CA LEU A 212 18.22 -0.77 -11.13
C LEU A 212 18.97 -1.31 -12.35
N ALA A 213 20.26 -0.98 -12.49
CA ALA A 213 21.12 -1.45 -13.59
C ALA A 213 21.49 -2.95 -13.48
N ARG A 214 21.22 -3.60 -12.37
CA ARG A 214 21.53 -5.05 -12.21
C ARG A 214 20.66 -5.93 -13.12
N PRO A 215 21.20 -7.05 -13.62
CA PRO A 215 20.47 -7.95 -14.52
C PRO A 215 19.15 -8.45 -13.90
N GLY A 216 18.04 -8.24 -14.61
CA GLY A 216 16.71 -8.66 -14.20
C GLY A 216 15.94 -7.65 -13.36
N MET A 217 16.58 -6.62 -12.79
CA MET A 217 15.92 -5.61 -11.96
C MET A 217 14.89 -4.78 -12.73
N ILE A 218 15.25 -4.30 -13.93
CA ILE A 218 14.31 -3.53 -14.78
C ILE A 218 13.08 -4.37 -15.10
N GLY A 219 13.25 -5.63 -15.50
CA GLY A 219 12.13 -6.53 -15.81
C GLY A 219 11.23 -6.77 -14.59
N GLY A 220 11.84 -7.01 -13.42
CA GLY A 220 11.08 -7.19 -12.17
C GLY A 220 10.33 -5.93 -11.74
N MET A 221 10.97 -4.75 -11.79
CA MET A 221 10.30 -3.48 -11.47
C MET A 221 9.16 -3.17 -12.46
N LEU A 222 9.37 -3.42 -13.77
CA LEU A 222 8.34 -3.23 -14.78
C LEU A 222 7.15 -4.19 -14.55
N ALA A 223 7.40 -5.46 -14.26
CA ALA A 223 6.34 -6.41 -13.92
C ALA A 223 5.58 -5.97 -12.67
N THR A 224 6.28 -5.51 -11.63
CA THR A 224 5.68 -4.95 -10.41
C THR A 224 4.78 -3.75 -10.75
N ILE A 225 5.27 -2.80 -11.56
CA ILE A 225 4.50 -1.63 -11.99
C ILE A 225 3.22 -2.08 -12.71
N LEU A 226 3.30 -3.01 -13.64
CA LEU A 226 2.14 -3.47 -14.40
C LEU A 226 1.10 -4.18 -13.53
N ILE A 227 1.55 -5.03 -12.58
CA ILE A 227 0.65 -5.76 -11.67
C ILE A 227 -0.09 -4.78 -10.75
N PHE A 228 0.64 -3.88 -10.12
CA PHE A 228 0.02 -2.90 -9.22
C PHE A 228 -0.84 -1.90 -9.98
N SER A 229 -0.44 -1.45 -11.18
CA SER A 229 -1.29 -0.59 -12.03
C SER A 229 -2.59 -1.29 -12.43
N GLY A 230 -2.51 -2.55 -12.85
CA GLY A 230 -3.70 -3.34 -13.17
C GLY A 230 -4.62 -3.53 -11.97
N HIS A 231 -4.04 -3.86 -10.81
CA HIS A 231 -4.82 -4.01 -9.57
C HIS A 231 -5.49 -2.70 -9.16
N PHE A 232 -4.75 -1.58 -9.13
CA PHE A 232 -5.32 -0.31 -8.65
C PHE A 232 -6.27 0.33 -9.67
N ALA A 233 -6.12 0.09 -10.97
CA ALA A 233 -7.15 0.39 -11.96
C ALA A 233 -8.43 -0.38 -11.63
N PHE A 234 -8.36 -1.70 -11.47
CA PHE A 234 -9.50 -2.54 -11.08
C PHE A 234 -10.13 -2.09 -9.75
N PHE A 235 -9.33 -2.01 -8.68
CA PHE A 235 -9.83 -1.78 -7.33
C PHE A 235 -10.45 -0.39 -7.15
N THR A 236 -9.88 0.65 -7.77
CA THR A 236 -10.40 2.01 -7.69
C THR A 236 -11.81 2.12 -8.29
N TYR A 237 -12.08 1.38 -9.37
CA TYR A 237 -13.34 1.42 -10.11
C TYR A 237 -14.22 0.19 -9.87
N LEU A 238 -13.87 -0.65 -8.88
CA LEU A 238 -14.65 -1.84 -8.51
C LEU A 238 -16.05 -1.50 -8.01
N ARG A 239 -16.17 -0.47 -7.17
CA ARG A 239 -17.47 -0.04 -6.65
C ARG A 239 -18.41 0.42 -7.77
N PRO A 240 -18.04 1.35 -8.67
CA PRO A 240 -18.84 1.71 -9.83
C PRO A 240 -19.26 0.50 -10.68
N PHE A 241 -18.36 -0.47 -10.90
CA PHE A 241 -18.70 -1.70 -11.62
C PHE A 241 -19.82 -2.49 -10.92
N LEU A 242 -19.68 -2.71 -9.62
CA LEU A 242 -20.67 -3.46 -8.84
C LEU A 242 -22.03 -2.76 -8.79
N GLU A 243 -22.06 -1.42 -8.77
CA GLU A 243 -23.28 -0.62 -8.74
C GLU A 243 -23.95 -0.51 -10.12
N THR A 244 -23.16 -0.32 -11.21
CA THR A 244 -23.71 -0.01 -12.54
C THR A 244 -23.84 -1.22 -13.46
N VAL A 245 -22.97 -2.22 -13.34
CA VAL A 245 -22.93 -3.41 -14.19
C VAL A 245 -23.56 -4.61 -13.47
N ALA A 246 -23.12 -4.88 -12.24
CA ALA A 246 -23.64 -5.99 -11.43
C ALA A 246 -24.96 -5.64 -10.72
N LEU A 247 -25.39 -4.37 -10.74
CA LEU A 247 -26.60 -3.83 -10.11
C LEU A 247 -26.74 -4.24 -8.64
N THR A 248 -25.62 -4.26 -7.93
CA THR A 248 -25.52 -4.73 -6.55
C THR A 248 -25.91 -3.60 -5.58
N SER A 249 -26.67 -3.92 -4.53
CA SER A 249 -27.02 -2.96 -3.48
C SER A 249 -25.77 -2.51 -2.68
N VAL A 250 -25.89 -1.41 -1.94
CA VAL A 250 -24.79 -0.89 -1.11
C VAL A 250 -24.31 -1.92 -0.08
N GLU A 251 -25.26 -2.65 0.55
CA GLU A 251 -24.95 -3.72 1.48
C GLU A 251 -24.22 -4.87 0.77
N GLY A 252 -24.63 -5.22 -0.44
CA GLY A 252 -23.98 -6.21 -1.28
C GLY A 252 -22.56 -5.79 -1.64
N VAL A 253 -22.35 -4.55 -2.06
CA VAL A 253 -21.02 -3.99 -2.33
C VAL A 253 -20.13 -4.09 -1.08
N SER A 254 -20.66 -3.73 0.09
CA SER A 254 -19.91 -3.79 1.35
C SER A 254 -19.51 -5.22 1.72
N LEU A 255 -20.41 -6.20 1.51
CA LEU A 255 -20.11 -7.62 1.73
C LEU A 255 -19.08 -8.16 0.74
N ILE A 256 -19.15 -7.77 -0.53
CA ILE A 256 -18.16 -8.15 -1.56
C ILE A 256 -16.78 -7.60 -1.21
N LEU A 257 -16.71 -6.32 -0.79
CA LEU A 257 -15.45 -5.71 -0.35
C LEU A 257 -14.90 -6.35 0.93
N LEU A 258 -15.77 -6.79 1.85
CA LEU A 258 -15.35 -7.56 3.03
C LEU A 258 -14.77 -8.91 2.60
N GLY A 259 -15.45 -9.63 1.69
CA GLY A 259 -14.96 -10.88 1.10
C GLY A 259 -13.60 -10.72 0.43
N PHE A 260 -13.41 -9.64 -0.33
CA PHE A 260 -12.11 -9.26 -0.89
C PHE A 260 -11.04 -9.10 0.20
N GLY A 261 -11.32 -8.32 1.25
CA GLY A 261 -10.37 -8.04 2.33
C GLY A 261 -9.98 -9.30 3.10
N VAL A 262 -10.95 -10.13 3.48
CA VAL A 262 -10.73 -11.41 4.17
C VAL A 262 -9.91 -12.37 3.29
N ALA A 263 -10.26 -12.51 2.02
CA ALA A 263 -9.54 -13.36 1.08
C ALA A 263 -8.10 -12.85 0.85
N ASN A 264 -7.90 -11.52 0.79
CA ASN A 264 -6.57 -10.90 0.70
C ASN A 264 -5.71 -11.23 1.93
N PHE A 265 -6.28 -11.14 3.13
CA PHE A 265 -5.58 -11.53 4.36
C PHE A 265 -5.18 -13.01 4.34
N ILE A 266 -6.08 -13.90 3.91
CA ILE A 266 -5.77 -15.35 3.76
C ILE A 266 -4.64 -15.53 2.73
N GLY A 267 -4.73 -14.88 1.56
CA GLY A 267 -3.70 -14.92 0.53
C GLY A 267 -2.33 -14.50 1.05
N THR A 268 -2.26 -13.37 1.76
CA THR A 268 -1.04 -12.88 2.40
C THR A 268 -0.48 -13.89 3.41
N SER A 269 -1.35 -14.50 4.22
CA SER A 269 -0.96 -15.46 5.25
C SER A 269 -0.36 -16.75 4.67
N VAL A 270 -0.85 -17.22 3.53
CA VAL A 270 -0.33 -18.44 2.88
C VAL A 270 0.78 -18.16 1.86
N ALA A 271 1.08 -16.89 1.59
CA ALA A 271 2.03 -16.47 0.57
C ALA A 271 3.40 -17.13 0.77
N GLY A 272 3.94 -17.11 1.99
CA GLY A 272 5.24 -17.72 2.30
C GLY A 272 5.34 -19.19 1.88
N TYR A 273 4.29 -19.97 2.14
CA TYR A 273 4.23 -21.38 1.77
C TYR A 273 4.21 -21.59 0.24
N LEU A 274 3.41 -20.83 -0.49
CA LEU A 274 3.32 -20.97 -1.95
C LEU A 274 4.61 -20.51 -2.65
N LEU A 275 5.19 -19.40 -2.18
CA LEU A 275 6.42 -18.82 -2.72
C LEU A 275 7.64 -19.72 -2.48
N SER A 276 7.71 -20.40 -1.32
CA SER A 276 8.78 -21.34 -1.03
C SER A 276 8.78 -22.58 -1.93
N LYS A 277 7.62 -22.98 -2.47
CA LYS A 277 7.52 -24.07 -3.44
C LYS A 277 8.08 -23.68 -4.80
N ASN A 278 7.64 -22.56 -5.36
CA ASN A 278 8.13 -22.06 -6.65
C ASN A 278 7.83 -20.56 -6.80
N LEU A 279 8.80 -19.73 -6.42
CA LEU A 279 8.67 -18.27 -6.49
C LEU A 279 8.31 -17.78 -7.90
N ARG A 280 9.03 -18.26 -8.93
CA ARG A 280 8.83 -17.83 -10.33
C ARG A 280 7.43 -18.19 -10.85
N LEU A 281 6.99 -19.40 -10.60
CA LEU A 281 5.67 -19.86 -11.03
C LEU A 281 4.58 -19.06 -10.34
N THR A 282 4.69 -18.82 -9.03
CA THR A 282 3.71 -18.02 -8.29
C THR A 282 3.65 -16.59 -8.82
N LEU A 283 4.82 -15.94 -9.03
CA LEU A 283 4.88 -14.58 -9.58
C LEU A 283 4.26 -14.46 -10.98
N ALA A 284 4.27 -15.52 -11.77
CA ALA A 284 3.68 -15.54 -13.11
C ALA A 284 2.19 -15.91 -13.10
N LEU A 285 1.80 -16.91 -12.30
CA LEU A 285 0.41 -17.40 -12.22
C LEU A 285 -0.53 -16.36 -11.61
N VAL A 286 -0.07 -15.62 -10.59
CA VAL A 286 -0.93 -14.65 -9.91
C VAL A 286 -1.47 -13.60 -10.88
N PRO A 287 -0.66 -12.85 -11.65
CA PRO A 287 -1.20 -11.88 -12.60
C PRO A 287 -2.00 -12.54 -13.74
N PHE A 288 -1.68 -13.78 -14.14
CA PHE A 288 -2.49 -14.52 -15.09
C PHE A 288 -3.90 -14.79 -14.56
N VAL A 289 -4.00 -15.31 -13.33
CA VAL A 289 -5.29 -15.55 -12.68
C VAL A 289 -6.08 -14.25 -12.56
N MET A 290 -5.45 -13.17 -12.10
CA MET A 290 -6.11 -11.87 -11.98
C MET A 290 -6.59 -11.34 -13.35
N SER A 291 -5.80 -11.53 -14.42
CA SER A 291 -6.22 -11.17 -15.78
C SER A 291 -7.45 -11.97 -16.23
N LEU A 292 -7.45 -13.27 -15.95
CA LEU A 292 -8.61 -14.13 -16.26
C LEU A 292 -9.86 -13.71 -15.50
N LEU A 293 -9.71 -13.38 -14.20
CA LEU A 293 -10.82 -12.89 -13.37
C LEU A 293 -11.40 -11.59 -13.93
N ALA A 294 -10.54 -10.63 -14.35
CA ALA A 294 -10.99 -9.39 -14.99
C ALA A 294 -11.84 -9.68 -16.24
N LEU A 295 -11.38 -10.60 -17.11
CA LEU A 295 -12.09 -11.00 -18.30
C LEU A 295 -13.43 -11.66 -17.97
N LEU A 296 -13.47 -12.57 -17.00
CA LEU A 296 -14.69 -13.24 -16.55
C LEU A 296 -15.72 -12.25 -16.00
N MET A 297 -15.28 -11.23 -15.25
CA MET A 297 -16.15 -10.17 -14.75
C MET A 297 -16.72 -9.30 -15.88
N VAL A 298 -15.95 -9.02 -16.92
CA VAL A 298 -16.46 -8.28 -18.09
C VAL A 298 -17.49 -9.10 -18.87
N MET A 299 -17.28 -10.43 -18.99
CA MET A 299 -18.18 -11.32 -19.74
C MET A 299 -19.44 -11.70 -18.98
N PHE A 300 -19.37 -11.88 -17.67
CA PHE A 300 -20.42 -12.48 -16.85
C PHE A 300 -20.85 -11.60 -15.66
N GLY A 301 -20.40 -10.34 -15.58
CA GLY A 301 -20.58 -9.42 -14.47
C GLY A 301 -22.01 -8.93 -14.22
N HIS A 302 -23.01 -9.72 -14.58
CA HIS A 302 -24.43 -9.46 -14.30
C HIS A 302 -24.98 -10.38 -13.20
N VAL A 303 -24.12 -11.21 -12.59
CA VAL A 303 -24.50 -12.18 -11.57
C VAL A 303 -23.76 -11.85 -10.27
N ALA A 304 -24.43 -11.15 -9.36
CA ALA A 304 -23.82 -10.63 -8.12
C ALA A 304 -23.08 -11.70 -7.29
N LEU A 305 -23.58 -12.93 -7.24
CA LEU A 305 -22.92 -14.03 -6.52
C LEU A 305 -21.63 -14.47 -7.20
N LEU A 306 -21.61 -14.51 -8.53
CA LEU A 306 -20.40 -14.80 -9.29
C LEU A 306 -19.37 -13.69 -9.12
N ASP A 307 -19.79 -12.43 -9.18
CA ASP A 307 -18.90 -11.28 -8.96
C ASP A 307 -18.32 -11.30 -7.56
N ALA A 308 -19.11 -11.61 -6.53
CA ALA A 308 -18.62 -11.77 -5.17
C ALA A 308 -17.52 -12.84 -5.07
N PHE A 309 -17.71 -13.98 -5.72
CA PHE A 309 -16.71 -15.06 -5.78
C PHE A 309 -15.45 -14.62 -6.53
N LEU A 310 -15.59 -14.01 -7.72
CA LEU A 310 -14.46 -13.55 -8.54
C LEU A 310 -13.64 -12.47 -7.81
N VAL A 311 -14.31 -11.52 -7.15
CA VAL A 311 -13.66 -10.48 -6.34
C VAL A 311 -12.94 -11.06 -5.12
N ALA A 312 -13.50 -12.07 -4.46
CA ALA A 312 -12.84 -12.76 -3.36
C ALA A 312 -11.58 -13.50 -3.84
N VAL A 313 -11.66 -14.23 -4.97
CA VAL A 313 -10.47 -14.88 -5.58
C VAL A 313 -9.42 -13.85 -6.00
N TRP A 314 -9.85 -12.68 -6.51
CA TRP A 314 -8.94 -11.57 -6.80
C TRP A 314 -8.23 -11.08 -5.54
N GLY A 315 -8.98 -10.88 -4.45
CA GLY A 315 -8.41 -10.50 -3.15
C GLY A 315 -7.34 -11.49 -2.68
N PHE A 316 -7.64 -12.78 -2.73
CA PHE A 316 -6.69 -13.85 -2.39
C PHE A 316 -5.42 -13.76 -3.26
N ALA A 317 -5.58 -13.66 -4.58
CA ALA A 317 -4.47 -13.56 -5.52
C ALA A 317 -3.61 -12.31 -5.25
N PHE A 318 -4.25 -11.14 -5.03
CA PHE A 318 -3.51 -9.92 -4.73
C PHE A 318 -2.78 -9.98 -3.38
N GLY A 319 -3.29 -10.71 -2.39
CA GLY A 319 -2.60 -10.94 -1.12
C GLY A 319 -1.21 -11.58 -1.27
N LEU A 320 -0.99 -12.36 -2.33
CA LEU A 320 0.31 -12.96 -2.65
C LEU A 320 1.31 -11.94 -3.25
N VAL A 321 0.81 -10.87 -3.88
CA VAL A 321 1.63 -9.95 -4.71
C VAL A 321 2.69 -9.21 -3.91
N PRO A 322 2.38 -8.46 -2.83
CA PRO A 322 3.38 -7.72 -2.07
C PRO A 322 4.45 -8.62 -1.47
N VAL A 323 4.04 -9.79 -0.93
CA VAL A 323 4.95 -10.76 -0.33
C VAL A 323 5.86 -11.37 -1.41
N GLY A 324 5.29 -11.71 -2.57
CA GLY A 324 6.03 -12.29 -3.68
C GLY A 324 7.12 -11.36 -4.21
N TRP A 325 6.79 -10.10 -4.45
CA TRP A 325 7.76 -9.12 -4.97
C TRP A 325 8.79 -8.70 -3.94
N SER A 326 8.43 -8.63 -2.65
CA SER A 326 9.39 -8.41 -1.57
C SER A 326 10.37 -9.59 -1.44
N THR A 327 9.87 -10.83 -1.55
CA THR A 327 10.70 -12.05 -1.52
C THR A 327 11.64 -12.10 -2.73
N TRP A 328 11.13 -11.82 -3.94
CA TRP A 328 11.95 -11.76 -5.15
C TRP A 328 13.07 -10.73 -5.00
N LEU A 329 12.76 -9.54 -4.49
CA LEU A 329 13.73 -8.48 -4.29
C LEU A 329 14.84 -8.91 -3.31
N ALA A 330 14.45 -9.43 -2.13
CA ALA A 330 15.36 -9.86 -1.09
C ALA A 330 16.30 -10.99 -1.57
N THR A 331 15.82 -11.88 -2.44
CA THR A 331 16.63 -12.98 -3.01
C THR A 331 17.50 -12.54 -4.19
N THR A 332 17.11 -11.49 -4.90
CA THR A 332 17.83 -11.00 -6.09
C THR A 332 18.97 -10.05 -5.72
N VAL A 333 18.75 -9.17 -4.72
CA VAL A 333 19.68 -8.10 -4.32
C VAL A 333 19.83 -8.07 -2.79
N PRO A 334 20.34 -9.15 -2.16
CA PRO A 334 20.46 -9.23 -0.69
C PRO A 334 21.46 -8.24 -0.10
N ASP A 335 22.48 -7.85 -0.88
CA ASP A 335 23.54 -6.92 -0.49
C ASP A 335 23.13 -5.44 -0.47
N GLU A 336 22.02 -5.09 -1.13
CA GLU A 336 21.49 -3.72 -1.21
C GLU A 336 19.98 -3.68 -0.90
N ALA A 337 19.54 -4.54 0.03
CA ALA A 337 18.11 -4.77 0.31
C ALA A 337 17.35 -3.49 0.71
N GLU A 338 18.00 -2.57 1.43
CA GLU A 338 17.36 -1.30 1.83
C GLU A 338 17.10 -0.37 0.63
N SER A 339 18.13 -0.18 -0.21
CA SER A 339 18.01 0.65 -1.42
C SER A 339 17.02 0.04 -2.42
N ALA A 340 17.05 -1.28 -2.57
CA ALA A 340 16.15 -2.02 -3.43
C ALA A 340 14.69 -1.95 -2.90
N GLY A 341 14.49 -2.01 -1.58
CA GLY A 341 13.20 -1.81 -0.94
C GLY A 341 12.61 -0.44 -1.22
N GLY A 342 13.41 0.62 -1.15
CA GLY A 342 13.01 1.96 -1.53
C GLY A 342 12.56 2.07 -2.99
N LEU A 343 13.29 1.41 -3.90
CA LEU A 343 12.94 1.35 -5.32
C LEU A 343 11.62 0.59 -5.54
N LEU A 344 11.39 -0.50 -4.82
CA LEU A 344 10.14 -1.26 -4.87
C LEU A 344 8.95 -0.38 -4.42
N VAL A 345 9.08 0.31 -3.29
CA VAL A 345 8.04 1.22 -2.79
C VAL A 345 7.76 2.33 -3.80
N ALA A 346 8.79 2.95 -4.37
CA ALA A 346 8.63 3.97 -5.41
C ALA A 346 7.90 3.42 -6.65
N SER A 347 8.26 2.20 -7.09
CA SER A 347 7.61 1.52 -8.22
C SER A 347 6.13 1.22 -7.93
N ILE A 348 5.80 0.80 -6.69
CA ILE A 348 4.42 0.55 -6.26
C ILE A 348 3.62 1.86 -6.26
N GLN A 349 4.14 2.92 -5.70
CA GLN A 349 3.43 4.21 -5.64
C GLN A 349 3.23 4.83 -7.04
N PHE A 350 4.22 4.69 -7.93
CA PHE A 350 4.06 5.04 -9.34
C PHE A 350 2.93 4.22 -9.99
N ALA A 351 2.91 2.91 -9.74
CA ALA A 351 1.91 2.01 -10.30
C ALA A 351 0.49 2.29 -9.79
N ILE A 352 0.33 2.62 -8.49
CA ILE A 352 -0.95 3.05 -7.90
C ILE A 352 -1.45 4.31 -8.63
N SER A 353 -0.57 5.30 -8.77
CA SER A 353 -0.91 6.54 -9.46
C SER A 353 -1.29 6.31 -10.93
N ALA A 354 -0.46 5.56 -11.66
CA ALA A 354 -0.68 5.28 -13.08
C ALA A 354 -1.96 4.44 -13.30
N GLY A 355 -2.21 3.45 -12.44
CA GLY A 355 -3.40 2.60 -12.50
C GLY A 355 -4.70 3.39 -12.25
N ALA A 356 -4.72 4.21 -11.18
CA ALA A 356 -5.88 5.02 -10.86
C ALA A 356 -6.14 6.10 -11.91
N ALA A 357 -5.08 6.80 -12.39
CA ALA A 357 -5.20 7.83 -13.41
C ALA A 357 -5.63 7.26 -14.78
N GLY A 358 -4.93 6.21 -15.24
CA GLY A 358 -5.26 5.54 -16.50
C GLY A 358 -6.63 4.88 -16.46
N GLY A 359 -6.97 4.25 -15.32
CA GLY A 359 -8.29 3.72 -15.06
C GLY A 359 -9.38 4.78 -15.16
N GLY A 360 -9.14 5.99 -14.63
CA GLY A 360 -10.08 7.12 -14.72
C GLY A 360 -10.34 7.58 -16.15
N LEU A 361 -9.29 7.71 -16.95
CA LEU A 361 -9.41 8.06 -18.36
C LEU A 361 -10.22 7.00 -19.14
N ILE A 362 -9.91 5.71 -18.91
CA ILE A 362 -10.65 4.61 -19.55
C ILE A 362 -12.10 4.59 -19.05
N PHE A 363 -12.33 4.84 -17.75
CA PHE A 363 -13.67 4.86 -17.17
C PHE A 363 -14.57 5.92 -17.84
N ASP A 364 -14.06 7.14 -17.99
CA ASP A 364 -14.80 8.24 -18.61
C ASP A 364 -15.08 7.99 -20.12
N MET A 365 -14.26 7.16 -20.79
CA MET A 365 -14.44 6.81 -22.21
C MET A 365 -15.29 5.55 -22.43
N SER A 366 -15.15 4.54 -21.58
CA SER A 366 -15.65 3.17 -21.85
C SER A 366 -16.31 2.52 -20.62
N GLY A 367 -16.49 3.28 -19.54
CA GLY A 367 -17.07 2.78 -18.29
C GLY A 367 -16.22 1.75 -17.55
N ALA A 368 -16.80 1.16 -16.53
CA ALA A 368 -16.11 0.21 -15.64
C ALA A 368 -15.61 -1.05 -16.37
N SER A 369 -16.37 -1.56 -17.33
CA SER A 369 -15.97 -2.74 -18.13
C SER A 369 -14.71 -2.47 -18.97
N GLY A 370 -14.56 -1.23 -19.49
CA GLY A 370 -13.34 -0.82 -20.18
C GLY A 370 -12.12 -0.83 -19.26
N VAL A 371 -12.28 -0.34 -18.02
CA VAL A 371 -11.21 -0.36 -17.02
C VAL A 371 -10.77 -1.78 -16.70
N PHE A 372 -11.73 -2.70 -16.51
CA PHE A 372 -11.44 -4.10 -16.20
C PHE A 372 -10.73 -4.80 -17.36
N THR A 373 -11.14 -4.51 -18.58
CA THR A 373 -10.44 -5.00 -19.79
C THR A 373 -8.99 -4.48 -19.84
N GLY A 374 -8.77 -3.18 -19.63
CA GLY A 374 -7.44 -2.58 -19.55
C GLY A 374 -6.58 -3.16 -18.43
N SER A 375 -7.16 -3.36 -17.25
CA SER A 375 -6.52 -4.04 -16.13
C SER A 375 -6.07 -5.45 -16.50
N GLY A 376 -6.94 -6.23 -17.17
CA GLY A 376 -6.62 -7.57 -17.67
C GLY A 376 -5.41 -7.58 -18.60
N PHE A 377 -5.32 -6.63 -19.54
CA PHE A 377 -4.16 -6.51 -20.46
C PHE A 377 -2.87 -6.15 -19.70
N LEU A 378 -2.91 -5.24 -18.73
CA LEU A 378 -1.73 -4.91 -17.92
C LEU A 378 -1.22 -6.14 -17.15
N LEU A 379 -2.12 -6.90 -16.55
CA LEU A 379 -1.81 -8.11 -15.79
C LEU A 379 -1.26 -9.23 -16.70
N LEU A 380 -1.83 -9.42 -17.87
CA LEU A 380 -1.33 -10.38 -18.86
C LEU A 380 0.08 -10.00 -19.33
N SER A 381 0.31 -8.71 -19.59
CA SER A 381 1.63 -8.19 -19.96
C SER A 381 2.66 -8.43 -18.84
N ALA A 382 2.27 -8.25 -17.58
CA ALA A 382 3.12 -8.55 -16.44
C ALA A 382 3.51 -10.03 -16.39
N MET A 383 2.53 -10.95 -16.60
CA MET A 383 2.81 -12.38 -16.69
C MET A 383 3.87 -12.69 -17.75
N VAL A 384 3.73 -12.13 -18.96
CA VAL A 384 4.68 -12.34 -20.05
C VAL A 384 6.08 -11.86 -19.66
N ILE A 385 6.20 -10.68 -19.03
CA ILE A 385 7.49 -10.14 -18.58
C ILE A 385 8.12 -11.05 -17.50
N VAL A 386 7.33 -11.59 -16.58
CA VAL A 386 7.83 -12.53 -15.56
C VAL A 386 8.39 -13.78 -16.21
N PHE A 387 7.69 -14.37 -17.18
CA PHE A 387 8.18 -15.54 -17.90
C PHE A 387 9.39 -15.26 -18.79
N ALA A 388 9.45 -14.10 -19.45
CA ALA A 388 10.51 -13.77 -20.39
C ALA A 388 11.81 -13.30 -19.70
N GLY A 389 11.72 -12.56 -18.60
CA GLY A 389 12.85 -11.76 -18.12
C GLY A 389 13.15 -11.79 -16.62
N VAL A 390 12.23 -12.23 -15.78
CA VAL A 390 12.49 -12.22 -14.33
C VAL A 390 13.34 -13.45 -13.95
N LYS A 391 14.61 -13.19 -13.63
CA LYS A 391 15.50 -14.21 -13.11
C LYS A 391 15.20 -14.41 -11.63
N VAL A 392 14.88 -15.63 -11.24
CA VAL A 392 14.67 -16.04 -9.85
C VAL A 392 15.81 -16.98 -9.47
N LYS A 393 16.60 -16.60 -8.46
CA LYS A 393 17.56 -17.54 -7.86
C LYS A 393 16.77 -18.57 -7.05
N PRO A 394 17.15 -19.87 -7.11
CA PRO A 394 16.52 -20.86 -6.24
C PRO A 394 16.69 -20.44 -4.78
N VAL A 395 15.62 -20.48 -4.01
CA VAL A 395 15.70 -20.36 -2.55
C VAL A 395 16.50 -21.57 -2.05
N ALA A 396 17.61 -21.33 -1.36
CA ALA A 396 18.35 -22.42 -0.72
C ALA A 396 17.38 -23.16 0.20
N ARG A 397 17.19 -24.44 -0.04
CA ARG A 397 16.50 -25.32 0.90
C ARG A 397 17.51 -25.62 1.99
N ASP A 398 17.25 -25.14 3.20
CA ASP A 398 17.93 -25.69 4.38
C ASP A 398 17.50 -27.17 4.48
N GLU A 399 18.45 -28.05 4.21
CA GLU A 399 18.33 -29.52 4.39
C GLU A 399 18.35 -29.87 5.87
#